data_5b518d968ef5977146cae57ef1fe4f8a
#
_entry.id   5b518d968ef5977146cae57ef1fe4f8a
#
_cell.length_a   1.000
_cell.length_b   1.000
_cell.length_c   1.000
_cell.angle_alpha   90.00
_cell.angle_beta   90.00
_cell.angle_gamma   90.00
#
_symmetry.space_group_name_H-M   'P 1'
#
loop_
_entity.id
_entity.type
_entity.pdbx_description
1 polymer ?
#
loop_
_entity_poly.entity_id
_entity_poly.type
_entity_poly.pdbx_seq_one_letter_code
_entity_poly.pdbx_strand_id
1 'polypeptide(L)'
;MTCTFFGKTDVGMKRNHNEDAFLIDPELSFAVVADGMGGHAAGEVASELAVERISSFLRQVSGTEDITWPYKYDIAFSLNANKLMVGIKLANDAILSKVAGDPHLNGMGTTIVAALFEEGSSTIAHVGDSRAYLYRKNRLSLLTNDHSWVSEQVRRGLITEEQARVHPMKNVVTQALGGADRLSVEIDELPLEPGDLLLLCSDGLNSMVPGDVLGEIFTEYHQNPEELIDRLIHEANERGGDDNITVVVVREEP
;
A
#
# COMPACT_ATOMS: atom_id res chain seq x y z
N MET A 1 14.60 -8.28 -17.30
CA MET A 1 13.40 -7.43 -17.36
C MET A 1 13.60 -6.31 -16.37
N THR A 2 13.16 -5.12 -16.69
CA THR A 2 13.42 -3.92 -15.88
C THR A 2 12.10 -3.26 -15.59
N CYS A 3 11.82 -2.93 -14.33
CA CYS A 3 10.63 -2.18 -13.98
C CYS A 3 10.89 -0.67 -14.06
N THR A 4 9.92 0.08 -14.56
CA THR A 4 9.87 1.53 -14.44
C THR A 4 8.81 1.94 -13.42
N PHE A 5 9.14 2.96 -12.64
CA PHE A 5 8.36 3.37 -11.47
C PHE A 5 7.87 4.80 -11.62
N PHE A 6 6.63 5.03 -11.29
CA PHE A 6 5.99 6.36 -11.30
C PHE A 6 5.18 6.51 -10.01
N GLY A 7 5.17 7.68 -9.40
CA GLY A 7 4.42 7.90 -8.18
C GLY A 7 4.08 9.36 -7.94
N LYS A 8 2.94 9.60 -7.34
CA LYS A 8 2.46 10.93 -6.98
C LYS A 8 1.54 10.85 -5.78
N THR A 9 1.57 11.89 -4.96
CA THR A 9 0.63 12.09 -3.86
C THR A 9 -0.04 13.45 -3.98
N ASP A 10 -1.27 13.56 -3.50
CA ASP A 10 -2.08 14.78 -3.48
C ASP A 10 -2.83 14.88 -2.14
N VAL A 11 -2.95 16.09 -1.61
CA VAL A 11 -3.61 16.31 -0.31
C VAL A 11 -5.13 16.06 -0.37
N GLY A 12 -5.70 15.98 -1.58
CA GLY A 12 -7.15 15.93 -1.77
C GLY A 12 -7.80 17.30 -1.63
N MET A 13 -9.14 17.31 -1.65
CA MET A 13 -9.94 18.54 -1.64
C MET A 13 -10.45 18.92 -0.24
N LYS A 14 -10.39 18.02 0.73
CA LYS A 14 -10.97 18.19 2.07
C LYS A 14 -9.94 18.25 3.20
N ARG A 15 -8.77 17.69 3.00
CA ARG A 15 -7.70 17.65 3.99
C ARG A 15 -6.83 18.91 3.90
N ASN A 16 -6.18 19.27 4.99
CA ASN A 16 -5.23 20.38 5.07
C ASN A 16 -3.76 19.90 5.11
N HIS A 17 -3.55 18.65 5.47
CA HIS A 17 -2.25 17.99 5.59
C HIS A 17 -2.30 16.67 4.84
N ASN A 18 -1.14 16.24 4.39
CA ASN A 18 -0.99 14.92 3.79
C ASN A 18 -0.38 13.97 4.82
N GLU A 19 -1.15 12.97 5.24
CA GLU A 19 -0.71 11.94 6.17
C GLU A 19 -0.25 10.67 5.43
N ASP A 20 -0.39 10.63 4.09
CA ASP A 20 0.18 9.58 3.26
C ASP A 20 1.68 9.76 3.08
N ALA A 21 2.40 8.63 2.98
CA ALA A 21 3.78 8.59 2.54
C ALA A 21 3.98 7.51 1.48
N PHE A 22 4.89 7.73 0.54
CA PHE A 22 5.31 6.71 -0.40
C PHE A 22 6.81 6.79 -0.68
N LEU A 23 7.38 5.68 -1.14
CA LEU A 23 8.74 5.63 -1.62
C LEU A 23 8.81 4.74 -2.86
N ILE A 24 9.61 5.20 -3.82
CA ILE A 24 10.07 4.42 -4.96
C ILE A 24 11.60 4.33 -4.86
N ASP A 25 12.12 3.11 -4.87
CA ASP A 25 13.56 2.86 -4.88
C ASP A 25 13.90 1.88 -6.02
N PRO A 26 14.26 2.40 -7.21
CA PRO A 26 14.58 1.56 -8.36
C PRO A 26 15.82 0.67 -8.15
N GLU A 27 16.78 1.07 -7.30
CA GLU A 27 17.99 0.27 -7.00
C GLU A 27 17.63 -0.99 -6.21
N LEU A 28 16.63 -0.89 -5.34
CA LEU A 28 16.09 -2.02 -4.60
C LEU A 28 14.98 -2.75 -5.36
N SER A 29 14.56 -2.23 -6.51
CA SER A 29 13.33 -2.68 -7.20
C SER A 29 12.13 -2.70 -6.24
N PHE A 30 11.90 -1.59 -5.53
CA PHE A 30 10.96 -1.50 -4.42
C PHE A 30 10.03 -0.30 -4.56
N ALA A 31 8.76 -0.51 -4.22
CA ALA A 31 7.75 0.54 -4.09
C ALA A 31 6.88 0.29 -2.86
N VAL A 32 6.46 1.37 -2.20
CA VAL A 32 5.60 1.31 -1.02
C VAL A 32 4.70 2.53 -0.92
N VAL A 33 3.48 2.32 -0.46
CA VAL A 33 2.51 3.35 -0.06
C VAL A 33 2.08 3.06 1.37
N ALA A 34 1.98 4.10 2.18
CA ALA A 34 1.55 4.08 3.57
C ALA A 34 0.54 5.21 3.79
N ASP A 35 -0.63 4.88 4.32
CA ASP A 35 -1.70 5.81 4.65
C ASP A 35 -1.74 5.99 6.17
N GLY A 36 -1.37 7.18 6.59
CA GLY A 36 -1.22 7.52 7.99
C GLY A 36 -2.54 7.87 8.66
N MET A 37 -2.77 7.34 9.85
CA MET A 37 -3.94 7.63 10.64
C MET A 37 -3.57 8.08 12.06
N GLY A 38 -4.32 9.06 12.60
CA GLY A 38 -4.11 9.57 13.95
C GLY A 38 -4.61 10.99 14.09
N GLY A 39 -4.79 11.46 15.33
CA GLY A 39 -5.14 12.85 15.55
C GLY A 39 -3.94 13.80 15.37
N HIS A 40 -4.16 14.99 14.79
CA HIS A 40 -3.12 16.00 14.52
C HIS A 40 -2.06 15.47 13.52
N ALA A 41 -0.78 15.74 13.71
CA ALA A 41 0.31 15.30 12.83
C ALA A 41 0.79 13.84 13.08
N ALA A 42 0.01 13.04 13.81
CA ALA A 42 0.45 11.70 14.22
C ALA A 42 0.42 10.69 13.05
N GLY A 43 -0.52 10.82 12.13
CA GLY A 43 -0.61 9.98 10.94
C GLY A 43 0.59 10.14 10.00
N GLU A 44 0.97 11.38 9.69
CA GLU A 44 2.16 11.72 8.90
C GLU A 44 3.44 11.08 9.48
N VAL A 45 3.61 11.20 10.81
CA VAL A 45 4.76 10.61 11.50
C VAL A 45 4.76 9.08 11.40
N ALA A 46 3.59 8.44 11.45
CA ALA A 46 3.49 6.98 11.37
C ALA A 46 3.81 6.47 9.96
N SER A 47 3.25 7.07 8.93
CA SER A 47 3.45 6.69 7.53
C SER A 47 4.90 6.90 7.09
N GLU A 48 5.49 8.06 7.39
CA GLU A 48 6.90 8.35 7.10
C GLU A 48 7.84 7.37 7.81
N LEU A 49 7.63 7.12 9.12
CA LEU A 49 8.43 6.18 9.89
C LEU A 49 8.33 4.76 9.35
N ALA A 50 7.15 4.33 8.92
CA ALA A 50 6.97 3.00 8.33
C ALA A 50 7.75 2.85 7.02
N VAL A 51 7.62 3.81 6.12
CA VAL A 51 8.33 3.83 4.83
C VAL A 51 9.84 3.85 5.04
N GLU A 52 10.34 4.71 5.96
CA GLU A 52 11.77 4.79 6.30
C GLU A 52 12.31 3.46 6.84
N ARG A 53 11.61 2.85 7.78
CA ARG A 53 12.09 1.61 8.43
C ARG A 53 12.13 0.42 7.48
N ILE A 54 11.11 0.27 6.65
CA ILE A 54 11.08 -0.79 5.64
C ILE A 54 12.23 -0.60 4.65
N SER A 55 12.35 0.60 4.05
CA SER A 55 13.39 0.87 3.06
C SER A 55 14.81 0.74 3.62
N SER A 56 15.05 1.23 4.85
CA SER A 56 16.35 1.09 5.52
C SER A 56 16.72 -0.36 5.76
N PHE A 57 15.78 -1.19 6.20
CA PHE A 57 16.04 -2.63 6.37
C PHE A 57 16.32 -3.31 5.02
N LEU A 58 15.55 -3.01 3.98
CA LEU A 58 15.77 -3.59 2.64
C LEU A 58 17.15 -3.22 2.09
N ARG A 59 17.58 -1.97 2.25
CA ARG A 59 18.95 -1.53 1.87
C ARG A 59 20.03 -2.27 2.66
N GLN A 60 19.83 -2.46 3.97
CA GLN A 60 20.79 -3.17 4.82
C GLN A 60 20.99 -4.62 4.38
N VAL A 61 19.94 -5.29 3.90
CA VAL A 61 19.99 -6.70 3.48
C VAL A 61 20.17 -6.88 1.98
N SER A 62 20.25 -5.80 1.21
CA SER A 62 20.51 -5.85 -0.23
C SER A 62 21.96 -6.27 -0.48
N GLY A 63 22.16 -7.24 -1.41
CA GLY A 63 23.48 -7.71 -1.79
C GLY A 63 24.23 -8.52 -0.71
N THR A 64 23.57 -8.88 0.40
CA THR A 64 24.18 -9.64 1.50
C THR A 64 23.66 -11.07 1.48
N GLU A 65 24.55 -12.07 1.39
CA GLU A 65 24.19 -13.49 1.49
C GLU A 65 23.89 -13.90 2.94
N ASP A 66 24.63 -13.32 3.90
CA ASP A 66 24.48 -13.59 5.34
C ASP A 66 23.58 -12.55 6.02
N ILE A 67 22.26 -12.71 5.91
CA ILE A 67 21.29 -11.84 6.55
C ILE A 67 21.09 -12.27 8.01
N THR A 68 21.36 -11.36 8.94
CA THR A 68 20.94 -11.55 10.34
C THR A 68 19.47 -11.11 10.45
N TRP A 69 18.58 -12.09 10.58
CA TRP A 69 17.15 -11.87 10.67
C TRP A 69 16.75 -11.44 12.08
N PRO A 70 16.20 -10.23 12.29
CA PRO A 70 15.70 -9.80 13.60
C PRO A 70 14.40 -10.51 14.01
N TYR A 71 13.72 -11.14 13.05
CA TYR A 71 12.56 -12.02 13.25
C TYR A 71 12.81 -13.38 12.65
N LYS A 72 12.01 -14.37 13.07
CA LYS A 72 12.11 -15.74 12.54
C LYS A 72 11.88 -15.73 11.03
N TYR A 73 12.83 -16.28 10.29
CA TYR A 73 12.69 -16.57 8.86
C TYR A 73 11.68 -17.72 8.68
N ASP A 74 10.74 -17.51 7.77
CA ASP A 74 9.72 -18.52 7.45
C ASP A 74 10.06 -19.18 6.11
N ILE A 75 10.41 -20.46 6.17
CA ILE A 75 10.80 -21.25 4.99
C ILE A 75 9.66 -21.54 4.01
N ALA A 76 8.41 -21.25 4.41
CA ALA A 76 7.25 -21.39 3.53
C ALA A 76 7.14 -20.25 2.51
N PHE A 77 7.87 -19.14 2.72
CA PHE A 77 7.86 -17.96 1.87
C PHE A 77 9.20 -17.74 1.16
N SER A 78 9.16 -17.02 0.04
CA SER A 78 10.38 -16.60 -0.66
C SER A 78 11.27 -15.68 0.19
N LEU A 79 12.49 -15.42 -0.30
CA LEU A 79 13.39 -14.45 0.33
C LEU A 79 12.77 -13.05 0.36
N ASN A 80 12.14 -12.60 -0.73
CA ASN A 80 11.52 -11.29 -0.82
C ASN A 80 10.29 -11.15 0.09
N ALA A 81 9.47 -12.20 0.19
CA ALA A 81 8.37 -12.24 1.13
C ALA A 81 8.85 -12.10 2.60
N ASN A 82 9.93 -12.82 2.95
CA ASN A 82 10.55 -12.67 4.27
C ASN A 82 11.14 -11.27 4.50
N LYS A 83 11.79 -10.67 3.50
CA LYS A 83 12.30 -9.30 3.60
C LYS A 83 11.18 -8.30 3.87
N LEU A 84 10.07 -8.35 3.10
CA LEU A 84 8.92 -7.46 3.31
C LEU A 84 8.27 -7.69 4.66
N MET A 85 8.01 -8.95 5.03
CA MET A 85 7.41 -9.30 6.32
C MET A 85 8.22 -8.78 7.50
N VAL A 86 9.55 -8.94 7.46
CA VAL A 86 10.45 -8.47 8.53
C VAL A 86 10.53 -6.95 8.54
N GLY A 87 10.65 -6.30 7.38
CA GLY A 87 10.65 -4.85 7.27
C GLY A 87 9.39 -4.21 7.85
N ILE A 88 8.20 -4.78 7.54
CA ILE A 88 6.91 -4.31 8.07
C ILE A 88 6.81 -4.52 9.59
N LYS A 89 7.29 -5.65 10.12
CA LYS A 89 7.34 -5.87 11.57
C LYS A 89 8.27 -4.88 12.29
N LEU A 90 9.43 -4.59 11.71
CA LEU A 90 10.36 -3.58 12.26
C LEU A 90 9.75 -2.18 12.23
N ALA A 91 8.99 -1.84 11.19
CA ALA A 91 8.25 -0.59 11.12
C ALA A 91 7.19 -0.51 12.22
N ASN A 92 6.42 -1.58 12.43
CA ASN A 92 5.44 -1.65 13.51
C ASN A 92 6.08 -1.45 14.89
N ASP A 93 7.19 -2.13 15.18
CA ASP A 93 7.90 -1.97 16.45
C ASP A 93 8.43 -0.54 16.65
N ALA A 94 8.89 0.11 15.58
CA ALA A 94 9.34 1.49 15.63
C ALA A 94 8.19 2.45 15.97
N ILE A 95 7.01 2.25 15.36
CA ILE A 95 5.81 3.04 15.66
C ILE A 95 5.38 2.83 17.11
N LEU A 96 5.24 1.58 17.56
CA LEU A 96 4.88 1.25 18.94
C LEU A 96 5.86 1.85 19.96
N SER A 97 7.16 1.77 19.67
CA SER A 97 8.20 2.35 20.53
C SER A 97 8.09 3.88 20.60
N LYS A 98 7.75 4.53 19.49
CA LYS A 98 7.57 5.99 19.44
C LYS A 98 6.33 6.42 20.23
N VAL A 99 5.21 5.69 20.11
CA VAL A 99 4.00 5.91 20.91
C VAL A 99 4.27 5.73 22.42
N ALA A 100 5.01 4.68 22.79
CA ALA A 100 5.37 4.44 24.18
C ALA A 100 6.23 5.56 24.79
N GLY A 101 7.03 6.24 23.96
CA GLY A 101 7.89 7.37 24.37
C GLY A 101 7.19 8.73 24.41
N ASP A 102 6.06 8.89 23.73
CA ASP A 102 5.31 10.14 23.65
C ASP A 102 3.79 9.90 23.67
N PRO A 103 3.11 10.13 24.79
CA PRO A 103 1.66 9.95 24.92
C PRO A 103 0.80 10.81 23.98
N HIS A 104 1.34 11.91 23.42
CA HIS A 104 0.63 12.73 22.42
C HIS A 104 0.44 12.01 21.09
N LEU A 105 1.22 10.94 20.84
CA LEU A 105 1.13 10.10 19.66
C LEU A 105 0.20 8.89 19.85
N ASN A 106 -0.56 8.82 20.94
CA ASN A 106 -1.51 7.75 21.17
C ASN A 106 -2.53 7.66 20.04
N GLY A 107 -2.69 6.44 19.48
CA GLY A 107 -3.58 6.17 18.36
C GLY A 107 -2.97 6.47 16.99
N MET A 108 -1.68 6.86 16.93
CA MET A 108 -0.99 6.94 15.64
C MET A 108 -0.81 5.54 15.07
N GLY A 109 -1.03 5.43 13.77
CA GLY A 109 -0.82 4.21 13.01
C GLY A 109 -0.76 4.49 11.53
N THR A 110 -0.50 3.47 10.76
CA THR A 110 -0.51 3.57 9.28
C THR A 110 -0.87 2.22 8.67
N THR A 111 -1.52 2.28 7.50
CA THR A 111 -1.58 1.12 6.60
C THR A 111 -0.24 0.93 5.93
N ILE A 112 -0.08 -0.14 5.20
CA ILE A 112 1.04 -0.37 4.29
C ILE A 112 0.61 -1.25 3.12
N VAL A 113 1.01 -0.88 1.91
CA VAL A 113 1.04 -1.75 0.73
C VAL A 113 2.39 -1.56 0.06
N ALA A 114 3.14 -2.64 -0.09
CA ALA A 114 4.51 -2.63 -0.56
C ALA A 114 4.75 -3.73 -1.59
N ALA A 115 5.64 -3.49 -2.55
CA ALA A 115 6.01 -4.46 -3.56
C ALA A 115 7.52 -4.48 -3.79
N LEU A 116 8.09 -5.69 -3.84
CA LEU A 116 9.45 -5.98 -4.32
C LEU A 116 9.36 -6.70 -5.65
N PHE A 117 10.21 -6.29 -6.59
CA PHE A 117 10.24 -6.82 -7.94
C PHE A 117 11.53 -7.60 -8.18
N GLU A 118 11.40 -8.74 -8.82
CA GLU A 118 12.49 -9.54 -9.37
C GLU A 118 12.23 -9.78 -10.85
N GLU A 119 13.19 -10.37 -11.56
CA GLU A 119 13.02 -10.68 -12.96
C GLU A 119 11.81 -11.59 -13.18
N GLY A 120 10.76 -11.03 -13.81
CA GLY A 120 9.52 -11.73 -14.14
C GLY A 120 8.60 -12.06 -12.95
N SER A 121 8.79 -11.44 -11.79
CA SER A 121 7.91 -11.66 -10.64
C SER A 121 7.82 -10.45 -9.71
N SER A 122 6.75 -10.39 -8.91
CA SER A 122 6.62 -9.44 -7.82
C SER A 122 6.14 -10.13 -6.55
N THR A 123 6.62 -9.62 -5.42
CA THR A 123 6.13 -9.97 -4.08
C THR A 123 5.44 -8.76 -3.50
N ILE A 124 4.17 -8.89 -3.16
CA ILE A 124 3.34 -7.83 -2.58
C ILE A 124 3.08 -8.17 -1.12
N ALA A 125 3.19 -7.18 -0.26
CA ALA A 125 2.84 -7.30 1.16
C ALA A 125 1.93 -6.15 1.56
N HIS A 126 0.89 -6.42 2.35
CA HIS A 126 0.04 -5.36 2.85
C HIS A 126 -0.49 -5.59 4.27
N VAL A 127 -0.84 -4.48 4.92
CA VAL A 127 -1.59 -4.39 6.17
C VAL A 127 -2.48 -3.14 6.08
N GLY A 128 -3.78 -3.29 6.25
CA GLY A 128 -4.75 -2.20 6.15
C GLY A 128 -5.63 -2.31 4.91
N ASP A 129 -6.13 -1.20 4.43
CA ASP A 129 -7.05 -1.06 3.31
C ASP A 129 -6.49 -0.24 2.14
N SER A 130 -5.20 0.12 2.20
CA SER A 130 -4.43 0.49 1.01
C SER A 130 -4.32 -0.73 0.09
N ARG A 131 -4.42 -0.52 -1.21
CA ARG A 131 -4.63 -1.61 -2.16
C ARG A 131 -3.52 -1.75 -3.20
N ALA A 132 -3.38 -2.98 -3.70
CA ALA A 132 -2.63 -3.30 -4.91
C ALA A 132 -3.55 -3.85 -5.99
N TYR A 133 -3.33 -3.42 -7.25
CA TYR A 133 -4.05 -3.92 -8.43
C TYR A 133 -3.06 -4.31 -9.52
N LEU A 134 -3.40 -5.33 -10.29
CA LEU A 134 -2.71 -5.71 -11.52
C LEU A 134 -3.55 -5.38 -12.74
N TYR A 135 -2.99 -4.60 -13.66
CA TYR A 135 -3.54 -4.42 -15.00
C TYR A 135 -2.77 -5.28 -15.98
N ARG A 136 -3.45 -6.25 -16.56
CA ARG A 136 -2.92 -7.20 -17.53
C ARG A 136 -3.96 -7.47 -18.60
N LYS A 137 -3.59 -7.41 -19.88
CA LYS A 137 -4.45 -7.77 -21.03
C LYS A 137 -5.82 -7.06 -20.98
N ASN A 138 -5.78 -5.75 -20.77
CA ASN A 138 -6.96 -4.86 -20.66
C ASN A 138 -7.91 -5.20 -19.50
N ARG A 139 -7.40 -5.81 -18.44
CA ARG A 139 -8.17 -6.09 -17.24
C ARG A 139 -7.44 -5.62 -15.99
N LEU A 140 -8.12 -4.84 -15.17
CA LEU A 140 -7.68 -4.47 -13.83
C LEU A 140 -8.23 -5.49 -12.82
N SER A 141 -7.36 -6.03 -11.99
CA SER A 141 -7.71 -7.02 -10.96
C SER A 141 -7.16 -6.57 -9.60
N LEU A 142 -8.01 -6.55 -8.59
CA LEU A 142 -7.59 -6.30 -7.20
C LEU A 142 -6.79 -7.52 -6.69
N LEU A 143 -5.65 -7.27 -6.06
CA LEU A 143 -4.77 -8.31 -5.51
C LEU A 143 -4.88 -8.41 -3.99
N THR A 144 -5.14 -7.30 -3.29
CA THR A 144 -5.18 -7.24 -1.82
C THR A 144 -6.59 -7.46 -1.28
N ASN A 145 -6.67 -7.91 -0.01
CA ASN A 145 -7.93 -8.00 0.73
C ASN A 145 -7.92 -6.95 1.84
N ASP A 146 -8.81 -5.97 1.79
CA ASP A 146 -8.86 -4.93 2.81
C ASP A 146 -9.00 -5.49 4.22
N HIS A 147 -8.17 -5.02 5.13
CA HIS A 147 -8.34 -5.21 6.56
C HIS A 147 -9.26 -4.12 7.12
N SER A 148 -10.51 -4.12 6.66
CA SER A 148 -11.56 -3.22 7.13
C SER A 148 -12.76 -4.01 7.69
N TRP A 149 -13.50 -3.38 8.61
CA TRP A 149 -14.67 -4.00 9.21
C TRP A 149 -15.69 -4.42 8.13
N VAL A 150 -15.96 -3.55 7.17
CA VAL A 150 -16.94 -3.83 6.09
C VAL A 150 -16.49 -4.98 5.21
N SER A 151 -15.21 -5.04 4.83
CA SER A 151 -14.66 -6.14 4.01
C SER A 151 -14.74 -7.48 4.72
N GLU A 152 -14.53 -7.51 6.04
CA GLU A 152 -14.76 -8.72 6.83
C GLU A 152 -16.22 -9.16 6.84
N GLN A 153 -17.19 -8.22 6.92
CA GLN A 153 -18.62 -8.57 6.88
C GLN A 153 -19.04 -9.07 5.50
N VAL A 154 -18.50 -8.49 4.42
CA VAL A 154 -18.73 -8.97 3.04
C VAL A 154 -18.21 -10.40 2.89
N ARG A 155 -16.98 -10.68 3.30
CA ARG A 155 -16.37 -12.04 3.24
C ARG A 155 -17.18 -13.08 4.03
N ARG A 156 -17.79 -12.66 5.14
CA ARG A 156 -18.70 -13.51 5.93
C ARG A 156 -20.11 -13.66 5.34
N GLY A 157 -20.41 -12.95 4.25
CA GLY A 157 -21.72 -12.95 3.62
C GLY A 157 -22.83 -12.24 4.42
N LEU A 158 -22.45 -11.37 5.36
CA LEU A 158 -23.38 -10.65 6.24
C LEU A 158 -23.91 -9.37 5.61
N ILE A 159 -23.13 -8.74 4.74
CA ILE A 159 -23.54 -7.58 3.92
C ILE A 159 -23.03 -7.76 2.49
N THR A 160 -23.67 -7.07 1.52
CA THR A 160 -23.18 -7.02 0.14
C THR A 160 -22.12 -5.92 -0.04
N GLU A 161 -21.39 -5.94 -1.16
CA GLU A 161 -20.43 -4.86 -1.48
C GLU A 161 -21.12 -3.49 -1.59
N GLU A 162 -22.36 -3.44 -2.17
CA GLU A 162 -23.11 -2.20 -2.24
C GLU A 162 -23.48 -1.67 -0.86
N GLN A 163 -23.85 -2.55 0.07
CA GLN A 163 -24.12 -2.17 1.46
C GLN A 163 -22.84 -1.70 2.17
N ALA A 164 -21.69 -2.34 1.90
CA ALA A 164 -20.41 -1.95 2.47
C ALA A 164 -20.00 -0.51 2.09
N ARG A 165 -20.20 -0.12 0.83
CA ARG A 165 -19.83 1.23 0.33
C ARG A 165 -20.53 2.38 1.06
N VAL A 166 -21.75 2.18 1.55
CA VAL A 166 -22.56 3.20 2.26
C VAL A 166 -22.63 2.96 3.76
N HIS A 167 -21.93 1.95 4.27
CA HIS A 167 -22.02 1.57 5.68
C HIS A 167 -21.36 2.63 6.59
N PRO A 168 -21.95 2.94 7.77
CA PRO A 168 -21.33 3.89 8.71
C PRO A 168 -19.91 3.52 9.17
N MET A 169 -19.59 2.21 9.15
CA MET A 169 -18.28 1.66 9.53
C MET A 169 -17.34 1.44 8.34
N LYS A 170 -17.60 2.04 7.18
CA LYS A 170 -16.82 1.80 5.94
C LYS A 170 -15.34 2.15 6.07
N ASN A 171 -15.01 3.16 6.89
CA ASN A 171 -13.64 3.64 7.10
C ASN A 171 -13.00 3.03 8.37
N VAL A 172 -13.56 1.94 8.92
CA VAL A 172 -12.99 1.29 10.11
C VAL A 172 -11.99 0.24 9.68
N VAL A 173 -10.72 0.57 9.80
CA VAL A 173 -9.60 -0.35 9.59
C VAL A 173 -9.47 -1.30 10.77
N THR A 174 -9.34 -2.59 10.52
CA THR A 174 -9.23 -3.63 11.55
C THR A 174 -7.79 -4.03 11.86
N GLN A 175 -6.85 -3.70 10.98
CA GLN A 175 -5.41 -3.90 11.17
C GLN A 175 -4.61 -2.76 10.55
N ALA A 176 -3.69 -2.22 11.34
CA ALA A 176 -2.72 -1.20 10.94
C ALA A 176 -1.43 -1.33 11.76
N LEU A 177 -0.33 -0.82 11.25
CA LEU A 177 0.91 -0.67 12.00
C LEU A 177 0.70 0.34 13.13
N GLY A 178 1.26 0.04 14.30
CA GLY A 178 1.08 0.86 15.51
C GLY A 178 -0.23 0.59 16.28
N GLY A 179 -1.17 -0.17 15.71
CA GLY A 179 -2.51 -0.35 16.28
C GLY A 179 -2.74 -1.65 17.06
N ALA A 180 -1.94 -2.70 16.91
CA ALA A 180 -2.23 -4.00 17.49
C ALA A 180 -0.99 -4.78 17.94
N ASP A 181 -1.16 -5.56 19.02
CA ASP A 181 -0.14 -6.50 19.54
C ASP A 181 0.15 -7.67 18.58
N ARG A 182 -0.74 -7.94 17.63
CA ARG A 182 -0.58 -8.99 16.61
C ARG A 182 -0.85 -8.41 15.24
N LEU A 183 0.24 -8.15 14.53
CA LEU A 183 0.20 -7.77 13.13
C LEU A 183 0.13 -9.01 12.25
N SER A 184 -0.86 -9.10 11.36
CA SER A 184 -0.92 -10.09 10.30
C SER A 184 -0.57 -9.41 8.98
N VAL A 185 0.60 -9.72 8.46
CA VAL A 185 1.02 -9.25 7.13
C VAL A 185 0.51 -10.25 6.10
N GLU A 186 -0.32 -9.80 5.17
CA GLU A 186 -0.70 -10.62 4.00
C GLU A 186 0.37 -10.49 2.92
N ILE A 187 0.72 -11.63 2.31
CA ILE A 187 1.76 -11.72 1.26
C ILE A 187 1.15 -12.42 0.05
N ASP A 188 1.38 -11.82 -1.11
CA ASP A 188 1.08 -12.41 -2.41
C ASP A 188 2.33 -12.39 -3.30
N GLU A 189 2.56 -13.48 -4.02
CA GLU A 189 3.64 -13.61 -5.00
C GLU A 189 3.04 -13.97 -6.35
N LEU A 190 3.33 -13.15 -7.36
CA LEU A 190 2.77 -13.35 -8.68
C LEU A 190 3.82 -13.18 -9.78
N PRO A 191 3.74 -13.99 -10.84
CA PRO A 191 4.56 -13.78 -12.03
C PRO A 191 4.10 -12.51 -12.75
N LEU A 192 5.07 -11.73 -13.27
CA LEU A 192 4.82 -10.58 -14.13
C LEU A 192 5.06 -10.95 -15.59
N GLU A 193 4.25 -10.38 -16.48
CA GLU A 193 4.40 -10.46 -17.92
C GLU A 193 4.81 -9.09 -18.47
N PRO A 194 5.60 -9.02 -19.55
CA PRO A 194 5.92 -7.76 -20.21
C PRO A 194 4.67 -6.93 -20.54
N GLY A 195 4.68 -5.68 -20.13
CA GLY A 195 3.55 -4.75 -20.30
C GLY A 195 2.54 -4.75 -19.14
N ASP A 196 2.72 -5.55 -18.10
CA ASP A 196 1.94 -5.45 -16.88
C ASP A 196 2.13 -4.10 -16.18
N LEU A 197 1.06 -3.60 -15.58
CA LEU A 197 1.11 -2.46 -14.67
C LEU A 197 0.62 -2.91 -13.30
N LEU A 198 1.44 -2.67 -12.27
CA LEU A 198 1.05 -2.81 -10.88
C LEU A 198 0.73 -1.43 -10.31
N LEU A 199 -0.46 -1.26 -9.73
CA LEU A 199 -0.87 -0.07 -9.00
C LEU A 199 -0.81 -0.35 -7.51
N LEU A 200 -0.16 0.51 -6.74
CA LEU A 200 -0.30 0.62 -5.28
C LEU A 200 -0.97 1.95 -4.96
N CYS A 201 -1.96 1.98 -4.08
CA CYS A 201 -2.65 3.22 -3.74
C CYS A 201 -3.16 3.23 -2.29
N SER A 202 -3.29 4.44 -1.72
CA SER A 202 -4.04 4.67 -0.49
C SER A 202 -5.56 4.63 -0.74
N ASP A 203 -6.34 4.61 0.32
CA ASP A 203 -7.79 4.52 0.25
C ASP A 203 -8.45 5.74 -0.38
N GLY A 204 -7.81 6.93 -0.34
CA GLY A 204 -8.29 8.14 -1.01
C GLY A 204 -8.51 7.98 -2.51
N LEU A 205 -7.82 7.03 -3.17
CA LEU A 205 -8.15 6.69 -4.55
C LEU A 205 -9.37 5.77 -4.62
N ASN A 206 -9.32 4.61 -3.98
CA ASN A 206 -10.33 3.55 -4.19
C ASN A 206 -11.65 3.79 -3.45
N SER A 207 -11.69 4.68 -2.47
CA SER A 207 -12.93 5.15 -1.84
C SER A 207 -13.71 6.12 -2.74
N MET A 208 -13.01 6.89 -3.59
CA MET A 208 -13.60 7.86 -4.52
C MET A 208 -13.87 7.28 -5.91
N VAL A 209 -12.97 6.46 -6.44
CA VAL A 209 -13.05 5.94 -7.81
C VAL A 209 -13.46 4.47 -7.79
N PRO A 210 -14.65 4.13 -8.31
CA PRO A 210 -15.11 2.74 -8.44
C PRO A 210 -14.18 1.89 -9.32
N GLY A 211 -14.11 0.59 -9.05
CA GLY A 211 -13.19 -0.31 -9.76
C GLY A 211 -13.42 -0.43 -11.27
N ASP A 212 -14.65 -0.28 -11.74
CA ASP A 212 -15.00 -0.22 -13.16
C ASP A 212 -14.41 1.04 -13.83
N VAL A 213 -14.54 2.20 -13.17
CA VAL A 213 -13.97 3.47 -13.64
C VAL A 213 -12.43 3.42 -13.61
N LEU A 214 -11.82 2.83 -12.56
CA LEU A 214 -10.37 2.58 -12.54
C LEU A 214 -9.94 1.76 -13.76
N GLY A 215 -10.68 0.69 -14.08
CA GLY A 215 -10.41 -0.16 -15.25
C GLY A 215 -10.52 0.59 -16.59
N GLU A 216 -11.47 1.50 -16.73
CA GLU A 216 -11.62 2.38 -17.90
C GLU A 216 -10.44 3.31 -18.05
N ILE A 217 -10.00 3.99 -16.96
CA ILE A 217 -8.85 4.88 -16.94
C ILE A 217 -7.57 4.11 -17.32
N PHE A 218 -7.35 2.92 -16.75
CA PHE A 218 -6.22 2.08 -17.13
C PHE A 218 -6.25 1.70 -18.61
N THR A 219 -7.42 1.34 -19.13
CA THR A 219 -7.57 0.97 -20.56
C THR A 219 -7.20 2.13 -21.48
N GLU A 220 -7.55 3.35 -21.13
CA GLU A 220 -7.26 4.55 -21.93
C GLU A 220 -5.80 5.02 -21.80
N TYR A 221 -5.23 4.99 -20.57
CA TYR A 221 -3.94 5.65 -20.27
C TYR A 221 -2.77 4.70 -19.98
N HIS A 222 -2.95 3.35 -20.03
CA HIS A 222 -1.88 2.40 -19.67
C HIS A 222 -0.58 2.56 -20.45
N GLN A 223 -0.61 3.15 -21.66
CA GLN A 223 0.59 3.39 -22.46
C GLN A 223 1.45 4.55 -21.91
N ASN A 224 0.88 5.46 -21.14
CA ASN A 224 1.55 6.60 -20.54
C ASN A 224 1.32 6.63 -19.01
N PRO A 225 2.18 5.99 -18.21
CA PRO A 225 1.99 5.90 -16.76
C PRO A 225 1.98 7.25 -16.03
N GLU A 226 2.67 8.27 -16.52
CA GLU A 226 2.63 9.61 -15.93
C GLU A 226 1.24 10.23 -16.08
N GLU A 227 0.67 10.18 -17.29
CA GLU A 227 -0.68 10.66 -17.55
C GLU A 227 -1.75 9.82 -16.84
N LEU A 228 -1.53 8.50 -16.74
CA LEU A 228 -2.38 7.59 -15.98
C LEU A 228 -2.49 8.04 -14.52
N ILE A 229 -1.37 8.31 -13.86
CA ILE A 229 -1.34 8.77 -12.46
C ILE A 229 -2.07 10.10 -12.31
N ASP A 230 -1.80 11.07 -13.19
CA ASP A 230 -2.46 12.38 -13.17
C ASP A 230 -3.97 12.23 -13.34
N ARG A 231 -4.41 11.34 -14.23
CA ARG A 231 -5.83 11.09 -14.44
C ARG A 231 -6.50 10.40 -13.24
N LEU A 232 -5.84 9.45 -12.60
CA LEU A 232 -6.34 8.77 -11.40
C LEU A 232 -6.57 9.77 -10.25
N ILE A 233 -5.58 10.63 -9.97
CA ILE A 233 -5.68 11.64 -8.92
C ILE A 233 -6.74 12.68 -9.27
N HIS A 234 -6.79 13.14 -10.52
CA HIS A 234 -7.82 14.07 -10.97
C HIS A 234 -9.22 13.51 -10.78
N GLU A 235 -9.45 12.26 -11.19
CA GLU A 235 -10.77 11.61 -11.05
C GLU A 235 -11.19 11.47 -9.57
N ALA A 236 -10.27 11.13 -8.67
CA ALA A 236 -10.54 11.06 -7.24
C ALA A 236 -10.93 12.44 -6.67
N ASN A 237 -10.21 13.49 -7.07
CA ASN A 237 -10.50 14.88 -6.68
C ASN A 237 -11.84 15.38 -7.22
N GLU A 238 -12.18 15.11 -8.49
CA GLU A 238 -13.46 15.46 -9.11
C GLU A 238 -14.65 14.77 -8.41
N ARG A 239 -14.43 13.60 -7.83
CA ARG A 239 -15.45 12.84 -7.08
C ARG A 239 -15.55 13.24 -5.62
N GLY A 240 -14.77 14.22 -5.18
CA GLY A 240 -14.87 14.78 -3.83
C GLY A 240 -13.52 15.01 -3.15
N GLY A 241 -12.52 14.18 -3.43
CA GLY A 241 -11.19 14.28 -2.83
C GLY A 241 -11.26 14.31 -1.29
N ASP A 242 -12.00 13.37 -0.72
CA ASP A 242 -12.35 13.41 0.72
C ASP A 242 -11.14 13.11 1.60
N ASP A 243 -10.10 12.45 1.05
CA ASP A 243 -8.85 12.10 1.74
C ASP A 243 -7.60 12.41 0.92
N ASN A 244 -6.42 12.16 1.50
CA ASN A 244 -5.14 12.17 0.80
C ASN A 244 -5.12 11.04 -0.24
N ILE A 245 -4.55 11.31 -1.41
CA ILE A 245 -4.57 10.40 -2.56
C ILE A 245 -3.14 10.11 -2.96
N THR A 246 -2.69 8.88 -2.73
CA THR A 246 -1.35 8.44 -3.13
C THR A 246 -1.43 7.28 -4.11
N VAL A 247 -0.68 7.40 -5.19
CA VAL A 247 -0.68 6.47 -6.32
C VAL A 247 0.76 6.16 -6.73
N VAL A 248 1.10 4.87 -6.80
CA VAL A 248 2.34 4.39 -7.39
C VAL A 248 2.00 3.37 -8.48
N VAL A 249 2.53 3.59 -9.67
CA VAL A 249 2.39 2.66 -10.81
C VAL A 249 3.76 2.12 -11.16
N VAL A 250 3.86 0.80 -11.28
CA VAL A 250 5.09 0.11 -11.72
C VAL A 250 4.79 -0.65 -12.99
N ARG A 251 5.58 -0.40 -14.04
CA ARG A 251 5.48 -1.09 -15.34
C ARG A 251 6.60 -2.12 -15.46
N GLU A 252 6.23 -3.34 -15.80
CA GLU A 252 7.18 -4.36 -16.28
C GLU A 252 7.51 -4.10 -17.75
N GLU A 253 8.77 -3.77 -18.02
CA GLU A 253 9.22 -3.47 -19.38
C GLU A 253 9.46 -4.76 -20.19
N PRO A 254 9.34 -4.71 -21.52
CA PRO A 254 9.53 -5.86 -22.41
C PRO A 254 10.92 -6.50 -22.35
#